data_465bb5ad2b5432cd59f1562e32594187
#
_entry.id   465bb5ad2b5432cd59f1562e32594187
#
_cell.length_a   1.000
_cell.length_b   1.000
_cell.length_c   1.000
_cell.angle_alpha   90.00
_cell.angle_beta   90.00
_cell.angle_gamma   90.00
#
_symmetry.space_group_name_H-M   'P 1'
#
loop_
_entity.id
_entity.type
_entity.pdbx_description
1 polymer ?
#
loop_
_entity_poly.entity_id
_entity_poly.type
_entity_poly.pdbx_seq_one_letter_code
_entity_poly.pdbx_strand_id
1 'polypeptide(L)'
;DIVSEGRLLSYELQEVMQDCCEHYEVPYALALAIAEVETHFDPDAVSATGDYGLMQINSVNHEWLLEKGLDPMTHAGNIEAGIYIISQYLQSYGKPELALMAYNCGPGGARKLWDAGTYQTDYSRKVMTAFEYWTSVLEVD
;
A
#
# COMPACT_ATOMS: atom_id res chain seq x y z
N ASP A 1 -15.39 12.68 -0.19
CA ASP A 1 -14.17 12.80 -1.00
C ASP A 1 -12.97 12.20 -0.24
N ILE A 2 -12.09 11.56 -0.97
CA ILE A 2 -10.85 10.98 -0.42
C ILE A 2 -9.74 12.00 -0.63
N VAL A 3 -9.39 12.72 0.44
CA VAL A 3 -8.46 13.86 0.40
C VAL A 3 -7.39 13.69 1.47
N SER A 4 -6.15 14.00 1.15
CA SER A 4 -5.06 14.09 2.12
C SER A 4 -4.17 15.28 1.76
N GLU A 5 -3.87 16.13 2.75
CA GLU A 5 -3.06 17.35 2.59
C GLU A 5 -3.49 18.18 1.37
N GLY A 6 -4.82 18.34 1.19
CA GLY A 6 -5.37 19.13 0.12
C GLY A 6 -5.40 18.47 -1.24
N ARG A 7 -4.88 17.26 -1.38
CA ARG A 7 -4.90 16.51 -2.65
C ARG A 7 -6.04 15.51 -2.65
N LEU A 8 -6.90 15.61 -3.65
CA LEU A 8 -7.99 14.66 -3.89
C LEU A 8 -7.44 13.45 -4.65
N LEU A 9 -7.74 12.25 -4.15
CA LEU A 9 -7.57 11.04 -4.95
C LEU A 9 -8.67 11.05 -6.01
N SER A 10 -8.30 11.04 -7.30
CA SER A 10 -9.27 11.13 -8.38
C SER A 10 -10.28 9.98 -8.32
N TYR A 11 -11.51 10.23 -8.77
CA TYR A 11 -12.55 9.20 -8.76
C TYR A 11 -12.18 8.01 -9.64
N GLU A 12 -11.46 8.26 -10.74
CA GLU A 12 -10.94 7.20 -11.60
C GLU A 12 -9.99 6.27 -10.84
N LEU A 13 -9.05 6.83 -10.08
CA LEU A 13 -8.11 6.03 -9.31
C LEU A 13 -8.77 5.38 -8.10
N GLN A 14 -9.77 6.00 -7.49
CA GLN A 14 -10.57 5.36 -6.46
C GLN A 14 -11.25 4.11 -6.99
N GLU A 15 -11.81 4.17 -8.19
CA GLU A 15 -12.47 3.02 -8.81
C GLU A 15 -11.48 1.90 -9.10
N VAL A 16 -10.31 2.22 -9.66
CA VAL A 16 -9.25 1.25 -9.88
C VAL A 16 -8.86 0.57 -8.56
N MET A 17 -8.69 1.36 -7.50
CA MET A 17 -8.32 0.84 -6.19
C MET A 17 -9.40 -0.08 -5.62
N GLN A 18 -10.67 0.33 -5.71
CA GLN A 18 -11.80 -0.49 -5.24
C GLN A 18 -11.86 -1.82 -5.97
N ASP A 19 -11.72 -1.80 -7.30
CA ASP A 19 -11.77 -3.02 -8.12
C ASP A 19 -10.63 -3.97 -7.78
N CYS A 20 -9.41 -3.43 -7.60
CA CYS A 20 -8.26 -4.24 -7.21
C CYS A 20 -8.44 -4.84 -5.81
N CYS A 21 -8.92 -4.05 -4.86
CA CYS A 21 -9.17 -4.51 -3.50
C CYS A 21 -10.20 -5.64 -3.47
N GLU A 22 -11.26 -5.54 -4.27
CA GLU A 22 -12.24 -6.60 -4.39
C GLU A 22 -11.61 -7.87 -4.98
N HIS A 23 -10.84 -7.72 -6.05
CA HIS A 23 -10.20 -8.85 -6.73
C HIS A 23 -9.20 -9.58 -5.83
N TYR A 24 -8.37 -8.85 -5.10
CA TYR A 24 -7.30 -9.43 -4.27
C TYR A 24 -7.71 -9.61 -2.80
N GLU A 25 -8.95 -9.29 -2.46
CA GLU A 25 -9.49 -9.45 -1.11
C GLU A 25 -8.69 -8.65 -0.06
N VAL A 26 -8.38 -7.40 -0.39
CA VAL A 26 -7.73 -6.45 0.50
C VAL A 26 -8.76 -5.40 0.92
N PRO A 27 -8.85 -5.04 2.22
CA PRO A 27 -9.75 -3.96 2.62
C PRO A 27 -9.43 -2.65 1.89
N TYR A 28 -10.44 -2.02 1.31
CA TYR A 28 -10.25 -0.73 0.62
C TYR A 28 -9.63 0.31 1.55
N ALA A 29 -10.10 0.36 2.80
CA ALA A 29 -9.55 1.26 3.81
C ALA A 29 -8.05 1.05 4.03
N LEU A 30 -7.56 -0.18 3.94
CA LEU A 30 -6.13 -0.47 4.10
C LEU A 30 -5.33 0.06 2.90
N ALA A 31 -5.83 -0.13 1.69
CA ALA A 31 -5.18 0.39 0.49
C ALA A 31 -5.13 1.92 0.51
N LEU A 32 -6.21 2.57 0.93
CA LEU A 32 -6.23 4.03 1.11
C LEU A 32 -5.21 4.48 2.15
N ALA A 33 -5.11 3.76 3.26
CA ALA A 33 -4.17 4.07 4.33
C ALA A 33 -2.72 3.98 3.84
N ILE A 34 -2.38 2.95 3.08
CA ILE A 34 -1.04 2.80 2.51
C ILE A 34 -0.74 3.98 1.57
N ALA A 35 -1.63 4.26 0.63
CA ALA A 35 -1.43 5.34 -0.34
C ALA A 35 -1.30 6.71 0.35
N GLU A 36 -2.10 6.95 1.38
CA GLU A 36 -2.02 8.21 2.13
C GLU A 36 -0.68 8.35 2.85
N VAL A 37 -0.24 7.33 3.57
CA VAL A 37 1.02 7.40 4.32
C VAL A 37 2.22 7.47 3.36
N GLU A 38 2.16 6.74 2.24
CA GLU A 38 3.27 6.73 1.28
C GLU A 38 3.42 8.06 0.54
N THR A 39 2.34 8.65 0.06
CA THR A 39 2.42 9.79 -0.87
C THR A 39 1.39 10.88 -0.65
N HIS A 40 0.49 10.77 0.34
CA HIS A 40 -0.66 11.66 0.48
C HIS A 40 -1.45 11.76 -0.83
N PHE A 41 -1.64 10.59 -1.49
CA PHE A 41 -2.41 10.42 -2.72
C PHE A 41 -1.78 11.07 -3.97
N ASP A 42 -0.44 11.14 -4.02
CA ASP A 42 0.26 11.62 -5.22
C ASP A 42 0.61 10.45 -6.14
N PRO A 43 -0.08 10.30 -7.29
CA PRO A 43 0.19 9.17 -8.19
C PRO A 43 1.49 9.30 -8.98
N ASP A 44 2.13 10.47 -8.93
CA ASP A 44 3.37 10.74 -9.66
C ASP A 44 4.59 10.87 -8.75
N ALA A 45 4.44 10.51 -7.47
CA ALA A 45 5.53 10.61 -6.50
C ALA A 45 6.68 9.66 -6.84
N VAL A 46 7.91 10.17 -6.68
CA VAL A 46 9.13 9.37 -6.82
C VAL A 46 10.02 9.71 -5.64
N SER A 47 10.44 8.69 -4.89
CA SER A 47 11.32 8.90 -3.74
C SER A 47 12.80 8.89 -4.15
N ALA A 48 13.65 9.38 -3.26
CA ALA A 48 15.11 9.39 -3.46
C ALA A 48 15.68 7.96 -3.55
N THR A 49 14.97 6.97 -3.00
CA THR A 49 15.41 5.56 -3.00
C THR A 49 14.79 4.73 -4.11
N GLY A 50 14.13 5.37 -5.07
CA GLY A 50 13.57 4.69 -6.24
C GLY A 50 12.26 3.97 -5.99
N ASP A 51 11.39 4.59 -5.18
CA ASP A 51 10.02 4.12 -4.99
C ASP A 51 9.09 4.99 -5.84
N TYR A 52 8.17 4.37 -6.56
CA TYR A 52 7.39 5.03 -7.60
C TYR A 52 5.90 4.96 -7.35
N GLY A 53 5.22 6.08 -7.63
CA GLY A 53 3.78 6.15 -7.74
C GLY A 53 3.04 6.19 -6.42
N LEU A 54 1.71 6.11 -6.52
CA LEU A 54 0.79 6.22 -5.40
C LEU A 54 1.13 5.28 -4.25
N MET A 55 1.51 4.05 -4.59
CA MET A 55 1.78 2.98 -3.63
C MET A 55 3.27 2.80 -3.34
N GLN A 56 4.13 3.61 -3.94
CA GLN A 56 5.59 3.62 -3.74
C GLN A 56 6.24 2.25 -3.96
N ILE A 57 6.13 1.76 -5.19
CA ILE A 57 6.72 0.48 -5.58
C ILE A 57 8.20 0.66 -5.91
N ASN A 58 9.07 0.01 -5.15
CA ASN A 58 10.51 0.10 -5.35
C ASN A 58 10.94 -0.52 -6.68
N SER A 59 11.92 0.09 -7.34
CA SER A 59 12.40 -0.33 -8.64
C SER A 59 12.92 -1.77 -8.69
N VAL A 60 13.39 -2.32 -7.56
CA VAL A 60 13.85 -3.72 -7.50
C VAL A 60 12.74 -4.72 -7.80
N ASN A 61 11.48 -4.31 -7.65
CA ASN A 61 10.33 -5.18 -7.90
C ASN A 61 9.74 -5.02 -9.30
N HIS A 62 10.20 -4.05 -10.09
CA HIS A 62 9.58 -3.72 -11.37
C HIS A 62 9.66 -4.86 -12.38
N GLU A 63 10.82 -5.54 -12.47
CA GLU A 63 11.01 -6.60 -13.47
C GLU A 63 10.03 -7.75 -13.27
N TRP A 64 9.93 -8.29 -12.05
CA TRP A 64 9.04 -9.42 -11.81
C TRP A 64 7.56 -9.01 -11.88
N LEU A 65 7.22 -7.77 -11.54
CA LEU A 65 5.86 -7.27 -11.69
C LEU A 65 5.47 -7.17 -13.16
N LEU A 66 6.37 -6.65 -14.00
CA LEU A 66 6.13 -6.58 -15.45
C LEU A 66 5.92 -7.97 -16.06
N GLU A 67 6.68 -8.97 -15.59
CA GLU A 67 6.49 -10.36 -16.03
C GLU A 67 5.10 -10.90 -15.68
N LYS A 68 4.49 -10.38 -14.62
CA LYS A 68 3.11 -10.74 -14.24
C LYS A 68 2.05 -9.90 -14.95
N GLY A 69 2.46 -8.98 -15.81
CA GLY A 69 1.53 -8.07 -16.48
C GLY A 69 1.12 -6.87 -15.64
N LEU A 70 1.84 -6.57 -14.57
CA LEU A 70 1.58 -5.43 -13.70
C LEU A 70 2.66 -4.38 -13.92
N ASP A 71 2.31 -3.27 -14.59
CA ASP A 71 3.27 -2.20 -14.86
C ASP A 71 3.23 -1.16 -13.72
N PRO A 72 4.23 -1.13 -12.82
CA PRO A 72 4.21 -0.21 -11.69
C PRO A 72 4.43 1.25 -12.09
N MET A 73 4.74 1.53 -13.36
CA MET A 73 4.98 2.88 -13.84
C MET A 73 3.73 3.55 -14.41
N THR A 74 2.63 2.82 -14.60
CA THR A 74 1.32 3.43 -14.90
C THR A 74 0.55 3.63 -13.60
N HIS A 75 -0.37 4.59 -13.56
CA HIS A 75 -1.15 4.85 -12.35
C HIS A 75 -1.95 3.60 -11.93
N ALA A 76 -2.70 3.02 -12.85
CA ALA A 76 -3.51 1.83 -12.57
C ALA A 76 -2.64 0.62 -12.21
N GLY A 77 -1.56 0.39 -12.97
CA GLY A 77 -0.65 -0.72 -12.72
C GLY A 77 0.07 -0.59 -11.37
N ASN A 78 0.41 0.63 -10.97
CA ASN A 78 1.03 0.90 -9.67
C ASN A 78 0.08 0.53 -8.53
N ILE A 79 -1.17 0.94 -8.63
CA ILE A 79 -2.20 0.61 -7.63
C ILE A 79 -2.37 -0.91 -7.54
N GLU A 80 -2.53 -1.57 -8.68
CA GLU A 80 -2.71 -3.03 -8.70
C GLU A 80 -1.48 -3.75 -8.13
N ALA A 81 -0.28 -3.30 -8.50
CA ALA A 81 0.97 -3.89 -7.97
C ALA A 81 1.04 -3.78 -6.45
N GLY A 82 0.75 -2.60 -5.89
CA GLY A 82 0.77 -2.39 -4.45
C GLY A 82 -0.24 -3.26 -3.72
N ILE A 83 -1.46 -3.33 -4.24
CA ILE A 83 -2.52 -4.15 -3.63
C ILE A 83 -2.19 -5.64 -3.76
N TYR A 84 -1.64 -6.07 -4.90
CA TYR A 84 -1.17 -7.45 -5.06
C TYR A 84 -0.10 -7.79 -4.01
N ILE A 85 0.92 -6.93 -3.85
CA ILE A 85 2.01 -7.16 -2.90
C ILE A 85 1.47 -7.27 -1.46
N ILE A 86 0.65 -6.32 -1.03
CA ILE A 86 0.11 -6.37 0.35
C ILE A 86 -0.80 -7.59 0.54
N SER A 87 -1.53 -8.02 -0.49
CA SER A 87 -2.38 -9.21 -0.41
C SER A 87 -1.54 -10.46 -0.14
N GLN A 88 -0.38 -10.58 -0.80
CA GLN A 88 0.53 -11.69 -0.59
C GLN A 88 1.09 -11.71 0.84
N TYR A 89 1.44 -10.54 1.35
CA TYR A 89 1.96 -10.44 2.72
C TYR A 89 0.89 -10.69 3.78
N LEU A 90 -0.35 -10.28 3.53
CA LEU A 90 -1.47 -10.61 4.43
C LEU A 90 -1.69 -12.12 4.48
N GLN A 91 -1.60 -12.82 3.36
CA GLN A 91 -1.71 -14.27 3.31
C GLN A 91 -0.54 -14.95 4.04
N SER A 92 0.67 -14.44 3.85
CA SER A 92 1.88 -15.04 4.42
C SER A 92 2.01 -14.82 5.92
N TYR A 93 1.65 -13.64 6.41
CA TYR A 93 1.92 -13.24 7.80
C TYR A 93 0.67 -13.14 8.67
N GLY A 94 -0.50 -13.11 8.07
CA GLY A 94 -1.78 -13.21 8.77
C GLY A 94 -2.29 -11.95 9.45
N LYS A 95 -1.41 -11.00 9.80
CA LYS A 95 -1.79 -9.77 10.50
C LYS A 95 -1.41 -8.55 9.68
N PRO A 96 -2.30 -7.54 9.57
CA PRO A 96 -1.97 -6.32 8.84
C PRO A 96 -0.69 -5.64 9.33
N GLU A 97 -0.47 -5.58 10.64
CA GLU A 97 0.70 -4.95 11.23
C GLU A 97 2.00 -5.56 10.71
N LEU A 98 2.06 -6.89 10.62
CA LEU A 98 3.24 -7.61 10.14
C LEU A 98 3.39 -7.47 8.63
N ALA A 99 2.27 -7.59 7.90
CA ALA A 99 2.27 -7.41 6.44
C ALA A 99 2.78 -6.02 6.05
N LEU A 100 2.41 -4.99 6.80
CA LEU A 100 2.85 -3.62 6.56
C LEU A 100 4.36 -3.44 6.80
N MET A 101 4.92 -4.14 7.79
CA MET A 101 6.37 -4.13 7.99
C MET A 101 7.09 -4.72 6.78
N ALA A 102 6.59 -5.85 6.26
CA ALA A 102 7.16 -6.46 5.06
C ALA A 102 7.00 -5.58 3.83
N TYR A 103 5.88 -4.87 3.72
CA TYR A 103 5.63 -3.93 2.63
C TYR A 103 6.67 -2.79 2.63
N ASN A 104 6.95 -2.23 3.80
CA ASN A 104 7.86 -1.08 3.94
C ASN A 104 9.34 -1.49 3.92
N CYS A 105 9.71 -2.55 4.64
CA CYS A 105 11.11 -2.95 4.84
C CYS A 105 11.56 -4.11 3.95
N GLY A 106 10.64 -4.68 3.17
CA GLY A 106 10.86 -5.96 2.52
C GLY A 106 10.76 -7.13 3.51
N PRO A 107 10.49 -8.36 3.02
CA PRO A 107 10.37 -9.53 3.90
C PRO A 107 11.61 -9.80 4.73
N GLY A 108 12.81 -9.64 4.15
CA GLY A 108 14.06 -9.84 4.87
C GLY A 108 14.28 -8.84 5.99
N GLY A 109 14.00 -7.56 5.72
CA GLY A 109 14.10 -6.51 6.73
C GLY A 109 13.10 -6.70 7.86
N ALA A 110 11.87 -7.05 7.52
CA ALA A 110 10.84 -7.32 8.52
C ALA A 110 11.22 -8.52 9.40
N ARG A 111 11.74 -9.59 8.80
CA ARG A 111 12.17 -10.78 9.55
C ARG A 111 13.25 -10.45 10.57
N LYS A 112 14.20 -9.60 10.19
CA LYS A 112 15.26 -9.17 11.12
C LYS A 112 14.68 -8.44 12.33
N LEU A 113 13.68 -7.59 12.12
CA LEU A 113 13.00 -6.89 13.19
C LEU A 113 12.22 -7.86 14.09
N TRP A 114 11.49 -8.79 13.50
CA TRP A 114 10.73 -9.80 14.26
C TRP A 114 11.66 -10.68 15.09
N ASP A 115 12.79 -11.13 14.51
CA ASP A 115 13.76 -11.94 15.21
C ASP A 115 14.39 -11.21 16.40
N ALA A 116 14.45 -9.86 16.32
CA ALA A 116 14.90 -9.01 17.41
C ALA A 116 13.78 -8.64 18.40
N GLY A 117 12.55 -9.18 18.21
CA GLY A 117 11.43 -8.90 19.09
C GLY A 117 10.66 -7.63 18.78
N THR A 118 10.89 -7.03 17.62
CA THR A 118 10.23 -5.78 17.19
C THR A 118 9.11 -6.10 16.21
N TYR A 119 7.87 -5.86 16.62
CA TYR A 119 6.67 -6.18 15.83
C TYR A 119 5.86 -4.96 15.42
N GLN A 120 6.41 -3.77 15.60
CA GLN A 120 5.83 -2.50 15.18
C GLN A 120 6.94 -1.57 14.71
N THR A 121 6.61 -0.69 13.76
CA THR A 121 7.50 0.39 13.31
C THR A 121 6.68 1.67 13.26
N ASP A 122 7.35 2.83 13.14
CA ASP A 122 6.63 4.09 12.93
C ASP A 122 5.72 4.00 11.70
N TYR A 123 6.21 3.40 10.62
CA TYR A 123 5.42 3.20 9.41
C TYR A 123 4.18 2.37 9.68
N SER A 124 4.34 1.19 10.29
CA SER A 124 3.19 0.31 10.54
C SER A 124 2.15 0.96 11.43
N ARG A 125 2.59 1.72 12.46
CA ARG A 125 1.67 2.46 13.33
C ARG A 125 0.90 3.54 12.59
N LYS A 126 1.58 4.30 11.73
CA LYS A 126 0.94 5.36 10.93
C LYS A 126 -0.12 4.77 10.00
N VAL A 127 0.23 3.68 9.31
CA VAL A 127 -0.73 3.04 8.39
C VAL A 127 -1.91 2.46 9.16
N MET A 128 -1.67 1.80 10.30
CA MET A 128 -2.77 1.25 11.09
C MET A 128 -3.70 2.34 11.61
N THR A 129 -3.16 3.49 12.02
CA THR A 129 -3.99 4.63 12.44
C THR A 129 -4.84 5.15 11.27
N ALA A 130 -4.24 5.28 10.09
CA ALA A 130 -4.97 5.70 8.90
C ALA A 130 -6.00 4.65 8.48
N PHE A 131 -5.68 3.38 8.63
CA PHE A 131 -6.59 2.27 8.34
C PHE A 131 -7.85 2.36 9.21
N GLU A 132 -7.69 2.61 10.50
CA GLU A 132 -8.82 2.80 11.42
C GLU A 132 -9.66 4.01 10.99
N TYR A 133 -9.01 5.11 10.64
CA TYR A 133 -9.69 6.32 10.18
C TYR A 133 -10.54 6.05 8.93
N TRP A 134 -9.94 5.46 7.89
CA TRP A 134 -10.67 5.20 6.64
C TRP A 134 -11.76 4.16 6.83
N THR A 135 -11.55 3.17 7.68
CA THR A 135 -12.59 2.19 8.03
C THR A 135 -13.80 2.92 8.60
N SER A 136 -13.61 3.84 9.54
CA SER A 136 -14.71 4.57 10.15
C SER A 136 -15.41 5.50 9.15
N VAL A 137 -14.66 6.15 8.27
CA VAL A 137 -15.22 7.04 7.24
C VAL A 137 -16.09 6.26 6.25
N LEU A 138 -15.62 5.09 5.81
CA LEU A 138 -16.34 4.28 4.82
C LEU A 138 -17.58 3.61 5.41
N GLU A 139 -17.61 3.37 6.71
CA GLU A 139 -18.75 2.74 7.39
C GLU A 139 -19.90 3.72 7.67
N VAL A 140 -19.67 5.02 7.54
CA VAL A 140 -20.68 6.04 7.82
C VAL A 140 -21.77 6.08 6.74
N ASP A 141 -21.51 5.56 5.58
CA ASP A 141 -22.50 5.51 4.47
C ASP A 141 -23.45 4.29 4.61
#